data_bd2e99fc5bce745baa48a95f8cc3c03b
#
_entry.id   bd2e99fc5bce745baa48a95f8cc3c03b
#
_cell.length_a   1.000
_cell.length_b   1.000
_cell.length_c   1.000
_cell.angle_alpha   90.00
_cell.angle_beta   90.00
_cell.angle_gamma   90.00
#
_symmetry.space_group_name_H-M   'P 1'
#
loop_
_entity.id
_entity.type
_entity.pdbx_description
1 polymer ?
#
loop_
_entity_poly.entity_id
_entity_poly.type
_entity_poly.pdbx_seq_one_letter_code
_entity_poly.pdbx_strand_id
1 'polypeptide(L)'
;MIRFESLSAREWPDPKTTTPHILPIYATSSYDFEDIGQGIDIFSGKESGHTYSRYGNPTAEATASKIAALETYGSSITASAVMTNSGMSAIHVLVSALLKSGDKMLTQPNIYGGTTELFRQMSKSWGIEIVYTDLGKTAEVDALLKGDPAIKLVYLETPANPTLACIDIEALASVTSLHNRYSAIDNTFATPYLQQP
;
A
#
# COMPACT_ATOMS: atom_id res chain seq x y z
N MET A 1 4.65 -4.51 -48.12
CA MET A 1 3.21 -4.88 -48.04
C MET A 1 3.02 -5.65 -46.74
N ILE A 2 2.21 -5.10 -45.82
CA ILE A 2 1.90 -5.74 -44.52
C ILE A 2 1.08 -6.99 -44.81
N ARG A 3 1.36 -8.08 -44.09
CA ARG A 3 0.60 -9.32 -44.24
C ARG A 3 -0.79 -9.18 -43.59
N PHE A 4 -1.78 -9.86 -44.12
CA PHE A 4 -3.15 -9.83 -43.60
C PHE A 4 -3.23 -10.17 -42.09
N GLU A 5 -2.45 -11.16 -41.66
CA GLU A 5 -2.38 -11.59 -40.27
C GLU A 5 -1.80 -10.49 -39.36
N SER A 6 -0.83 -9.73 -39.86
CA SER A 6 -0.25 -8.60 -39.12
C SER A 6 -1.24 -7.45 -39.01
N LEU A 7 -1.93 -7.15 -40.10
CA LEU A 7 -2.97 -6.11 -40.13
C LEU A 7 -4.12 -6.42 -39.17
N SER A 8 -4.57 -7.68 -39.14
CA SER A 8 -5.66 -8.08 -38.23
C SER A 8 -5.26 -8.16 -36.74
N ALA A 9 -3.96 -8.25 -36.44
CA ALA A 9 -3.47 -8.40 -35.08
C ALA A 9 -2.99 -7.08 -34.43
N ARG A 10 -2.44 -6.14 -35.23
CA ARG A 10 -1.66 -5.03 -34.65
C ARG A 10 -1.89 -3.64 -35.25
N GLU A 11 -2.54 -3.50 -36.36
CA GLU A 11 -2.67 -2.19 -36.99
C GLU A 11 -3.97 -1.49 -36.62
N TRP A 12 -3.83 -0.42 -35.85
CA TRP A 12 -4.88 0.57 -35.62
C TRP A 12 -4.35 1.96 -35.93
N PRO A 13 -5.21 2.84 -36.44
CA PRO A 13 -4.87 4.25 -36.52
C PRO A 13 -4.65 4.78 -35.11
N ASP A 14 -3.41 5.19 -34.82
CA ASP A 14 -3.07 5.86 -33.56
C ASP A 14 -3.55 7.32 -33.65
N PRO A 15 -4.52 7.75 -32.84
CA PRO A 15 -5.02 9.12 -32.83
C PRO A 15 -4.07 10.08 -32.10
N LYS A 16 -2.80 10.17 -32.51
CA LYS A 16 -1.77 11.03 -31.89
C LYS A 16 -2.17 12.50 -31.73
N THR A 17 -3.18 12.94 -32.45
CA THR A 17 -3.71 14.31 -32.40
C THR A 17 -4.83 14.50 -31.37
N THR A 18 -5.31 13.43 -30.73
CA THR A 18 -6.44 13.48 -29.79
C THR A 18 -5.93 13.28 -28.37
N THR A 19 -6.05 14.32 -27.55
CA THR A 19 -5.74 14.24 -26.12
C THR A 19 -7.01 13.95 -25.33
N PRO A 20 -7.10 12.83 -24.61
CA PRO A 20 -8.27 12.50 -23.82
C PRO A 20 -8.41 13.46 -22.62
N HIS A 21 -9.66 13.84 -22.29
CA HIS A 21 -9.95 14.67 -21.13
C HIS A 21 -9.68 13.97 -19.79
N ILE A 22 -9.86 12.66 -19.76
CA ILE A 22 -9.55 11.79 -18.59
C ILE A 22 -8.50 10.78 -19.00
N LEU A 23 -7.73 10.29 -18.03
CA LEU A 23 -6.73 9.26 -18.29
C LEU A 23 -7.39 8.00 -18.88
N PRO A 24 -6.94 7.49 -20.04
CA PRO A 24 -7.42 6.22 -20.57
C PRO A 24 -7.08 5.04 -19.67
N ILE A 25 -7.85 3.96 -19.77
CA ILE A 25 -7.51 2.71 -19.13
C ILE A 25 -6.45 1.99 -19.99
N TYR A 26 -5.27 1.83 -19.46
CA TYR A 26 -4.17 1.11 -20.10
C TYR A 26 -4.30 -0.40 -19.85
N ALA A 27 -5.13 -1.06 -20.64
CA ALA A 27 -5.39 -2.49 -20.56
C ALA A 27 -4.35 -3.28 -21.39
N THR A 28 -3.09 -3.08 -21.11
CA THR A 28 -1.99 -3.76 -21.80
C THR A 28 -1.01 -4.39 -20.82
N SER A 29 -0.31 -5.45 -21.23
CA SER A 29 0.75 -6.08 -20.44
C SER A 29 2.13 -5.54 -20.74
N SER A 30 2.38 -5.04 -21.96
CA SER A 30 3.68 -4.52 -22.42
C SER A 30 3.52 -3.20 -23.13
N TYR A 31 4.60 -2.46 -23.25
CA TYR A 31 4.64 -1.14 -23.87
C TYR A 31 5.68 -1.14 -24.98
N ASP A 32 5.40 -0.41 -26.06
CA ASP A 32 6.30 -0.24 -27.17
C ASP A 32 7.33 0.85 -26.85
N PHE A 33 8.54 0.71 -27.43
CA PHE A 33 9.60 1.71 -27.38
C PHE A 33 9.77 2.33 -28.78
N GLU A 34 10.24 3.56 -28.85
CA GLU A 34 10.57 4.20 -30.12
C GLU A 34 11.73 3.48 -30.82
N ASP A 35 12.73 3.09 -30.02
CA ASP A 35 13.87 2.29 -30.48
C ASP A 35 14.49 1.49 -29.32
N ILE A 36 15.53 0.72 -29.62
CA ILE A 36 16.27 -0.08 -28.64
C ILE A 36 16.97 0.80 -27.59
N GLY A 37 17.43 2.01 -27.98
CA GLY A 37 18.10 2.95 -27.10
C GLY A 37 17.17 3.39 -25.97
N GLN A 38 15.96 3.83 -26.32
CA GLN A 38 14.91 4.18 -25.35
C GLN A 38 14.60 3.01 -24.41
N GLY A 39 14.46 1.80 -24.97
CA GLY A 39 14.23 0.61 -24.14
C GLY A 39 15.34 0.41 -23.09
N ILE A 40 16.62 0.53 -23.48
CA ILE A 40 17.76 0.41 -22.57
C ILE A 40 17.73 1.51 -21.51
N ASP A 41 17.43 2.73 -21.88
CA ASP A 41 17.42 3.89 -20.96
C ASP A 41 16.28 3.79 -19.94
N ILE A 42 15.09 3.32 -20.35
CA ILE A 42 13.97 3.03 -19.41
C ILE A 42 14.34 1.88 -18.46
N PHE A 43 14.88 0.76 -18.99
CA PHE A 43 15.27 -0.37 -18.13
C PHE A 43 16.39 -0.04 -17.15
N SER A 44 17.28 0.89 -17.50
CA SER A 44 18.36 1.36 -16.63
C SER A 44 17.96 2.50 -15.69
N GLY A 45 16.71 2.98 -15.77
CA GLY A 45 16.18 4.09 -14.96
C GLY A 45 16.72 5.47 -15.34
N LYS A 46 17.33 5.62 -16.50
CA LYS A 46 17.78 6.93 -17.01
C LYS A 46 16.64 7.72 -17.62
N GLU A 47 15.65 7.06 -18.16
CA GLU A 47 14.43 7.65 -18.72
C GLU A 47 13.20 7.06 -18.01
N SER A 48 12.20 7.92 -17.78
CA SER A 48 10.91 7.49 -17.23
C SER A 48 10.06 6.83 -18.30
N GLY A 49 9.48 5.67 -18.00
CA GLY A 49 8.63 4.97 -18.92
C GLY A 49 8.15 3.64 -18.35
N HIS A 50 7.33 2.94 -19.13
CA HIS A 50 6.77 1.64 -18.76
C HIS A 50 7.29 0.56 -19.69
N THR A 51 7.64 -0.58 -19.13
CA THR A 51 8.11 -1.74 -19.90
C THR A 51 7.11 -2.88 -19.88
N TYR A 52 6.55 -3.15 -18.70
CA TYR A 52 5.60 -4.23 -18.48
C TYR A 52 4.71 -3.91 -17.28
N SER A 53 3.40 -4.13 -17.40
CA SER A 53 2.39 -3.72 -16.40
C SER A 53 2.57 -4.32 -15.01
N ARG A 54 3.33 -5.41 -14.86
CA ARG A 54 3.70 -5.96 -13.55
C ARG A 54 4.66 -5.03 -12.79
N TYR A 55 5.50 -4.27 -13.51
CA TYR A 55 6.45 -3.32 -12.92
C TYR A 55 5.88 -1.92 -12.76
N GLY A 56 4.97 -1.52 -13.65
CA GLY A 56 4.28 -0.24 -13.63
C GLY A 56 3.22 -0.15 -14.71
N ASN A 57 2.12 0.52 -14.40
CA ASN A 57 1.00 0.76 -15.33
C ASN A 57 0.42 2.15 -15.09
N PRO A 58 0.28 3.00 -16.13
CA PRO A 58 -0.19 4.37 -15.98
C PRO A 58 -1.52 4.51 -15.23
N THR A 59 -2.46 3.59 -15.43
CA THR A 59 -3.76 3.61 -14.74
C THR A 59 -3.61 3.33 -13.24
N ALA A 60 -2.80 2.32 -12.88
CA ALA A 60 -2.56 1.98 -11.48
C ALA A 60 -1.78 3.10 -10.76
N GLU A 61 -0.78 3.67 -11.42
CA GLU A 61 0.04 4.75 -10.87
C GLU A 61 -0.75 6.05 -10.70
N ALA A 62 -1.60 6.41 -11.66
CA ALA A 62 -2.48 7.57 -11.52
C ALA A 62 -3.48 7.39 -10.37
N THR A 63 -3.99 6.18 -10.16
CA THR A 63 -4.86 5.86 -9.03
C THR A 63 -4.10 5.96 -7.72
N ALA A 64 -2.91 5.36 -7.64
CA ALA A 64 -2.04 5.43 -6.46
C ALA A 64 -1.70 6.89 -6.09
N SER A 65 -1.29 7.69 -7.08
CA SER A 65 -0.98 9.10 -6.89
C SER A 65 -2.18 9.91 -6.39
N LYS A 66 -3.38 9.62 -6.89
CA LYS A 66 -4.62 10.25 -6.43
C LYS A 66 -4.92 9.90 -4.98
N ILE A 67 -4.80 8.63 -4.58
CA ILE A 67 -5.01 8.21 -3.18
C ILE A 67 -3.98 8.86 -2.27
N ALA A 68 -2.69 8.86 -2.64
CA ALA A 68 -1.65 9.54 -1.87
C ALA A 68 -1.97 11.03 -1.65
N ALA A 69 -2.42 11.73 -2.70
CA ALA A 69 -2.80 13.13 -2.61
C ALA A 69 -4.04 13.38 -1.73
N LEU A 70 -4.99 12.44 -1.69
CA LEU A 70 -6.15 12.52 -0.79
C LEU A 70 -5.77 12.28 0.66
N GLU A 71 -4.90 11.30 0.93
CA GLU A 71 -4.42 10.98 2.28
C GLU A 71 -3.57 12.12 2.90
N THR A 72 -2.96 12.96 2.06
CA THR A 72 -2.15 14.09 2.52
C THR A 72 -2.78 15.45 2.23
N TYR A 73 -4.08 15.47 1.89
CA TYR A 73 -4.75 16.72 1.53
C TYR A 73 -4.73 17.74 2.68
N GLY A 74 -4.25 18.94 2.39
CA GLY A 74 -4.16 20.02 3.40
C GLY A 74 -2.93 19.94 4.32
N SER A 75 -2.07 18.92 4.17
CA SER A 75 -0.82 18.79 4.91
C SER A 75 0.40 19.18 4.06
N SER A 76 1.55 19.35 4.72
CA SER A 76 2.85 19.52 4.05
C SER A 76 3.59 18.20 3.80
N ILE A 77 2.97 17.08 4.14
CA ILE A 77 3.56 15.75 4.01
C ILE A 77 3.43 15.26 2.57
N THR A 78 4.44 14.58 2.08
CA THR A 78 4.40 13.87 0.79
C THR A 78 4.26 12.38 1.07
N ALA A 79 3.28 11.74 0.44
CA ALA A 79 3.09 10.29 0.52
C ALA A 79 3.30 9.63 -0.84
N SER A 80 3.68 8.36 -0.81
CA SER A 80 3.66 7.46 -1.97
C SER A 80 2.64 6.35 -1.72
N ALA A 81 2.02 5.85 -2.79
CA ALA A 81 1.07 4.77 -2.71
C ALA A 81 1.41 3.65 -3.68
N VAL A 82 1.07 2.43 -3.28
CA VAL A 82 1.17 1.23 -4.12
C VAL A 82 -0.20 0.57 -4.17
N MET A 83 -0.68 0.30 -5.39
CA MET A 83 -1.95 -0.40 -5.58
C MET A 83 -1.76 -1.91 -5.44
N THR A 84 -2.68 -2.54 -4.72
CA THR A 84 -2.79 -3.99 -4.63
C THR A 84 -4.18 -4.43 -5.10
N ASN A 85 -4.36 -5.71 -5.35
CA ASN A 85 -5.64 -6.26 -5.82
C ASN A 85 -6.69 -6.44 -4.71
N SER A 86 -6.33 -6.22 -3.45
CA SER A 86 -7.25 -6.21 -2.30
C SER A 86 -6.62 -5.57 -1.07
N GLY A 87 -7.43 -5.12 -0.10
CA GLY A 87 -6.94 -4.67 1.20
C GLY A 87 -6.16 -5.75 1.95
N MET A 88 -6.60 -7.02 1.85
CA MET A 88 -5.87 -8.14 2.44
C MET A 88 -4.47 -8.31 1.85
N SER A 89 -4.31 -8.11 0.53
CA SER A 89 -3.00 -8.10 -0.11
C SER A 89 -2.15 -6.92 0.35
N ALA A 90 -2.75 -5.75 0.57
CA ALA A 90 -2.05 -4.58 1.10
C ALA A 90 -1.48 -4.88 2.50
N ILE A 91 -2.30 -5.43 3.40
CA ILE A 91 -1.87 -5.81 4.75
C ILE A 91 -0.77 -6.88 4.70
N HIS A 92 -0.94 -7.90 3.84
CA HIS A 92 0.07 -8.95 3.67
C HIS A 92 1.42 -8.38 3.22
N VAL A 93 1.42 -7.53 2.19
CA VAL A 93 2.64 -6.88 1.66
C VAL A 93 3.29 -5.99 2.71
N LEU A 94 2.50 -5.19 3.42
CA LEU A 94 2.98 -4.32 4.49
C LEU A 94 3.72 -5.12 5.57
N VAL A 95 3.07 -6.14 6.14
CA VAL A 95 3.66 -6.95 7.21
C VAL A 95 4.91 -7.69 6.72
N SER A 96 4.86 -8.25 5.49
CA SER A 96 6.00 -8.94 4.87
C SER A 96 7.21 -8.04 4.64
N ALA A 97 6.97 -6.76 4.34
CA ALA A 97 8.03 -5.79 4.10
C ALA A 97 8.69 -5.30 5.40
N LEU A 98 7.94 -5.23 6.49
CA LEU A 98 8.39 -4.62 7.74
C LEU A 98 8.87 -5.63 8.78
N LEU A 99 8.38 -6.88 8.74
CA LEU A 99 8.64 -7.87 9.78
C LEU A 99 9.30 -9.13 9.22
N LYS A 100 10.12 -9.74 10.05
CA LYS A 100 10.78 -11.04 9.81
C LYS A 100 10.56 -11.98 10.98
N SER A 101 10.95 -13.24 10.83
CA SER A 101 10.89 -14.24 11.90
C SER A 101 11.60 -13.74 13.17
N GLY A 102 10.92 -13.84 14.29
CA GLY A 102 11.36 -13.36 15.61
C GLY A 102 10.94 -11.94 15.93
N ASP A 103 10.45 -11.16 14.96
CA ASP A 103 9.85 -9.85 15.23
C ASP A 103 8.43 -10.02 15.78
N LYS A 104 7.96 -8.98 16.48
CA LYS A 104 6.61 -8.90 17.04
C LYS A 104 5.82 -7.74 16.45
N MET A 105 4.53 -7.95 16.33
CA MET A 105 3.54 -6.92 15.99
C MET A 105 2.57 -6.72 17.14
N LEU A 106 2.37 -5.47 17.54
CA LEU A 106 1.36 -5.08 18.53
C LEU A 106 0.08 -4.67 17.80
N THR A 107 -1.07 -5.20 18.25
CA THR A 107 -2.37 -4.85 17.65
C THR A 107 -3.51 -4.97 18.67
N GLN A 108 -4.68 -4.44 18.32
CA GLN A 108 -5.89 -4.59 19.09
C GLN A 108 -6.60 -5.92 18.78
N PRO A 109 -7.39 -6.49 19.72
CA PRO A 109 -8.10 -7.74 19.48
C PRO A 109 -9.32 -7.62 18.56
N ASN A 110 -9.92 -6.42 18.48
CA ASN A 110 -11.11 -6.15 17.69
C ASN A 110 -10.76 -5.52 16.34
N ILE A 111 -10.24 -6.33 15.43
CA ILE A 111 -9.99 -5.98 14.02
C ILE A 111 -10.80 -6.88 13.10
N TYR A 112 -10.84 -6.55 11.83
CA TYR A 112 -11.51 -7.36 10.81
C TYR A 112 -11.10 -8.84 10.89
N GLY A 113 -12.08 -9.75 10.81
CA GLY A 113 -11.84 -11.18 10.96
C GLY A 113 -10.85 -11.76 9.95
N GLY A 114 -10.85 -11.25 8.70
CA GLY A 114 -9.88 -11.63 7.68
C GLY A 114 -8.45 -11.25 8.07
N THR A 115 -8.26 -10.08 8.67
CA THR A 115 -6.96 -9.62 9.17
C THR A 115 -6.49 -10.47 10.36
N THR A 116 -7.39 -10.79 11.28
CA THR A 116 -7.10 -11.71 12.40
C THR A 116 -6.62 -13.06 11.90
N GLU A 117 -7.29 -13.64 10.90
CA GLU A 117 -6.89 -14.92 10.32
C GLU A 117 -5.56 -14.83 9.58
N LEU A 118 -5.33 -13.75 8.82
CA LEU A 118 -4.04 -13.51 8.17
C LEU A 118 -2.91 -13.46 9.20
N PHE A 119 -3.07 -12.70 10.29
CA PHE A 119 -2.06 -12.59 11.34
C PHE A 119 -1.79 -13.93 12.03
N ARG A 120 -2.84 -14.73 12.27
CA ARG A 120 -2.70 -16.07 12.80
C ARG A 120 -1.87 -16.98 11.87
N GLN A 121 -2.10 -16.89 10.55
CA GLN A 121 -1.34 -17.63 9.54
C GLN A 121 0.13 -17.17 9.51
N MET A 122 0.38 -15.88 9.52
CA MET A 122 1.73 -15.31 9.51
C MET A 122 2.50 -15.70 10.78
N SER A 123 1.85 -15.64 11.93
CA SER A 123 2.45 -16.09 13.20
C SER A 123 2.88 -17.55 13.12
N LYS A 124 2.02 -18.42 12.63
CA LYS A 124 2.29 -19.86 12.52
C LYS A 124 3.38 -20.20 11.50
N SER A 125 3.38 -19.51 10.34
CA SER A 125 4.21 -19.90 9.19
C SER A 125 5.51 -19.11 9.09
N TRP A 126 5.54 -17.89 9.61
CA TRP A 126 6.68 -16.98 9.46
C TRP A 126 7.39 -16.67 10.78
N GLY A 127 6.86 -17.16 11.90
CA GLY A 127 7.47 -16.93 13.20
C GLY A 127 7.39 -15.48 13.68
N ILE A 128 6.37 -14.74 13.22
CA ILE A 128 6.05 -13.39 13.70
C ILE A 128 5.10 -13.54 14.90
N GLU A 129 5.45 -12.97 16.05
CA GLU A 129 4.58 -12.99 17.22
C GLU A 129 3.56 -11.84 17.17
N ILE A 130 2.29 -12.15 17.42
CA ILE A 130 1.22 -11.15 17.49
C ILE A 130 0.89 -10.90 18.96
N VAL A 131 1.11 -9.68 19.40
CA VAL A 131 0.80 -9.22 20.77
C VAL A 131 -0.47 -8.41 20.74
N TYR A 132 -1.46 -8.82 21.51
CA TYR A 132 -2.75 -8.12 21.59
C TYR A 132 -2.82 -7.25 22.83
N THR A 133 -3.25 -6.00 22.68
CA THR A 133 -3.52 -5.06 23.77
C THR A 133 -4.62 -4.08 23.38
N ASP A 134 -5.14 -3.34 24.36
CA ASP A 134 -6.02 -2.21 24.10
C ASP A 134 -5.18 -1.00 23.66
N LEU A 135 -5.15 -0.75 22.34
CA LEU A 135 -4.38 0.36 21.77
C LEU A 135 -4.88 1.75 22.16
N GLY A 136 -6.10 1.85 22.71
CA GLY A 136 -6.61 3.10 23.30
C GLY A 136 -5.91 3.48 24.60
N LYS A 137 -5.20 2.54 25.23
CA LYS A 137 -4.45 2.77 26.46
C LYS A 137 -2.98 3.06 26.17
N THR A 138 -2.68 4.26 25.72
CA THR A 138 -1.33 4.66 25.27
C THR A 138 -0.24 4.44 26.30
N ALA A 139 -0.53 4.53 27.60
CA ALA A 139 0.44 4.23 28.65
C ALA A 139 0.83 2.73 28.72
N GLU A 140 -0.11 1.82 28.45
CA GLU A 140 0.17 0.39 28.34
C GLU A 140 0.99 0.10 27.08
N VAL A 141 0.67 0.75 25.96
CA VAL A 141 1.44 0.67 24.71
C VAL A 141 2.87 1.14 24.91
N ASP A 142 3.06 2.30 25.56
CA ASP A 142 4.39 2.84 25.88
C ASP A 142 5.23 1.84 26.69
N ALA A 143 4.63 1.26 27.73
CA ALA A 143 5.31 0.28 28.58
C ALA A 143 5.70 -0.99 27.80
N LEU A 144 4.84 -1.48 26.90
CA LEU A 144 5.12 -2.65 26.06
C LEU A 144 6.25 -2.35 25.06
N LEU A 145 6.19 -1.22 24.37
CA LEU A 145 7.21 -0.84 23.38
C LEU A 145 8.59 -0.61 24.04
N LYS A 146 8.59 -0.05 25.24
CA LYS A 146 9.81 0.14 26.04
C LYS A 146 10.39 -1.18 26.54
N GLY A 147 9.52 -2.11 26.95
CA GLY A 147 9.91 -3.38 27.56
C GLY A 147 10.34 -4.45 26.55
N ASP A 148 9.86 -4.36 25.31
CA ASP A 148 10.11 -5.40 24.28
C ASP A 148 10.61 -4.80 22.97
N PRO A 149 11.93 -4.82 22.73
CA PRO A 149 12.51 -4.31 21.49
C PRO A 149 12.20 -5.17 20.24
N ALA A 150 11.63 -6.36 20.41
CA ALA A 150 11.19 -7.19 19.28
C ALA A 150 9.90 -6.68 18.63
N ILE A 151 9.10 -5.87 19.33
CA ILE A 151 7.93 -5.21 18.74
C ILE A 151 8.43 -4.16 17.75
N LYS A 152 8.15 -4.37 16.45
CA LYS A 152 8.60 -3.51 15.35
C LYS A 152 7.46 -2.71 14.72
N LEU A 153 6.24 -3.23 14.80
CA LEU A 153 5.05 -2.66 14.17
C LEU A 153 3.90 -2.57 15.18
N VAL A 154 3.24 -1.43 15.20
CA VAL A 154 1.93 -1.25 15.84
C VAL A 154 0.91 -1.15 14.71
N TYR A 155 0.02 -2.15 14.61
CA TYR A 155 -1.03 -2.19 13.59
C TYR A 155 -2.38 -1.91 14.23
N LEU A 156 -3.13 -0.95 13.68
CA LEU A 156 -4.44 -0.58 14.19
C LEU A 156 -5.48 -0.55 13.06
N GLU A 157 -6.73 -0.73 13.44
CA GLU A 157 -7.91 -0.53 12.60
C GLU A 157 -8.87 0.42 13.31
N THR A 158 -9.15 1.56 12.70
CA THR A 158 -10.05 2.56 13.31
C THR A 158 -10.77 3.36 12.22
N PRO A 159 -12.13 3.43 12.23
CA PRO A 159 -13.04 2.65 13.09
C PRO A 159 -12.96 1.14 12.84
N ALA A 160 -13.01 0.34 13.89
CA ALA A 160 -12.83 -1.11 13.81
C ALA A 160 -14.09 -1.86 13.32
N ASN A 161 -13.94 -2.85 12.46
CA ASN A 161 -15.02 -3.72 12.01
C ASN A 161 -15.17 -4.93 12.97
N PRO A 162 -16.35 -5.23 13.53
CA PRO A 162 -17.65 -4.57 13.30
C PRO A 162 -18.03 -3.57 14.39
N THR A 163 -17.18 -3.33 15.37
CA THR A 163 -17.55 -2.62 16.62
C THR A 163 -17.63 -1.11 16.48
N LEU A 164 -17.05 -0.54 15.42
CA LEU A 164 -16.88 0.91 15.20
C LEU A 164 -16.10 1.61 16.32
N ALA A 165 -15.34 0.84 17.10
CA ALA A 165 -14.46 1.42 18.10
C ALA A 165 -13.40 2.30 17.44
N CYS A 166 -13.20 3.50 17.99
CA CYS A 166 -12.23 4.46 17.50
C CYS A 166 -11.04 4.57 18.45
N ILE A 167 -9.87 4.80 17.87
CA ILE A 167 -8.60 4.97 18.58
C ILE A 167 -8.08 6.37 18.25
N ASP A 168 -7.50 7.05 19.21
CA ASP A 168 -6.76 8.29 19.01
C ASP A 168 -5.46 8.00 18.25
N ILE A 169 -5.47 8.29 16.94
CA ILE A 169 -4.36 7.99 16.02
C ILE A 169 -3.14 8.82 16.39
N GLU A 170 -3.32 10.12 16.67
CA GLU A 170 -2.21 11.02 16.97
C GLU A 170 -1.48 10.59 18.25
N ALA A 171 -2.23 10.29 19.31
CA ALA A 171 -1.66 9.83 20.56
C ALA A 171 -0.91 8.51 20.38
N LEU A 172 -1.47 7.55 19.64
CA LEU A 172 -0.83 6.26 19.39
C LEU A 172 0.41 6.39 18.50
N ALA A 173 0.32 7.18 17.42
CA ALA A 173 1.44 7.41 16.52
C ALA A 173 2.61 8.11 17.23
N SER A 174 2.32 9.07 18.10
CA SER A 174 3.32 9.75 18.92
C SER A 174 4.09 8.78 19.83
N VAL A 175 3.37 7.92 20.55
CA VAL A 175 3.99 6.89 21.40
C VAL A 175 4.82 5.90 20.56
N THR A 176 4.29 5.45 19.42
CA THR A 176 4.98 4.51 18.54
C THR A 176 6.29 5.11 17.98
N SER A 177 6.23 6.36 17.54
CA SER A 177 7.37 7.11 17.01
C SER A 177 8.46 7.34 18.07
N LEU A 178 8.08 7.63 19.33
CA LEU A 178 9.00 7.81 20.44
C LEU A 178 9.93 6.60 20.64
N HIS A 179 9.45 5.40 20.34
CA HIS A 179 10.22 4.16 20.41
C HIS A 179 10.86 3.74 19.08
N ASN A 180 10.83 4.58 18.04
CA ASN A 180 11.31 4.26 16.68
C ASN A 180 10.69 2.96 16.14
N ARG A 181 9.37 2.82 16.26
CA ARG A 181 8.60 1.71 15.70
C ARG A 181 7.73 2.20 14.57
N TYR A 182 7.37 1.28 13.68
CA TYR A 182 6.40 1.56 12.62
C TYR A 182 4.98 1.56 13.19
N SER A 183 4.14 2.46 12.70
CA SER A 183 2.70 2.40 12.86
C SER A 183 2.03 2.18 11.50
N ALA A 184 0.97 1.38 11.48
CA ALA A 184 0.18 1.15 10.29
C ALA A 184 -1.30 1.10 10.66
N ILE A 185 -2.12 1.70 9.81
CA ILE A 185 -3.56 1.81 10.04
C ILE A 185 -4.35 1.22 8.86
N ASP A 186 -5.35 0.43 9.18
CA ASP A 186 -6.44 0.11 8.25
C ASP A 186 -7.50 1.22 8.36
N ASN A 187 -7.53 2.09 7.36
CA ASN A 187 -8.42 3.24 7.26
C ASN A 187 -9.64 2.97 6.36
N THR A 188 -9.98 1.70 6.14
CA THR A 188 -11.01 1.27 5.19
C THR A 188 -12.36 1.95 5.44
N PHE A 189 -12.81 2.05 6.69
CA PHE A 189 -14.13 2.59 7.00
C PHE A 189 -14.20 4.11 6.92
N ALA A 190 -13.17 4.80 7.40
CA ALA A 190 -13.17 6.26 7.41
C ALA A 190 -12.81 6.85 6.05
N THR A 191 -11.90 6.24 5.32
CA THR A 191 -11.31 6.76 4.08
C THR A 191 -10.61 8.11 4.28
N PRO A 192 -9.83 8.61 3.32
CA PRO A 192 -9.19 9.93 3.47
C PRO A 192 -10.17 11.10 3.57
N TYR A 193 -11.46 10.87 3.32
CA TYR A 193 -12.48 11.91 3.47
C TYR A 193 -12.82 12.22 4.93
N LEU A 194 -12.89 11.21 5.78
CA LEU A 194 -13.24 11.38 7.20
C LEU A 194 -12.02 11.36 8.12
N GLN A 195 -10.93 10.73 7.71
CA GLN A 195 -9.74 10.50 8.53
C GLN A 195 -8.49 10.45 7.67
N GLN A 196 -7.50 11.26 7.99
CA GLN A 196 -6.17 11.30 7.36
C GLN A 196 -5.14 11.03 8.46
N PRO A 197 -4.67 9.77 8.57
CA PRO A 197 -3.76 9.32 9.63
C PRO A 197 -2.39 9.98 9.61
#